data_3799d96724670472115846b598d6fe8b
#
_entry.id   3799d96724670472115846b598d6fe8b
#
_cell.length_a   1.000
_cell.length_b   1.000
_cell.length_c   1.000
_cell.angle_alpha   90.00
_cell.angle_beta   90.00
_cell.angle_gamma   90.00
#
_symmetry.space_group_name_H-M   'P 1'
#
loop_
_entity.id
_entity.type
_entity.pdbx_description
1 polymer ?
#
loop_
_entity_poly.entity_id
_entity_poly.type
_entity_poly.pdbx_seq_one_letter_code
_entity_poly.pdbx_strand_id
1 'polypeptide(L)'
;EKERMKELVRKLNEAAKAYYQEDREIMSNLEYDTLYEELQALEEKTGVTLAGSPTTKVGYEAMDELPKEAHESPMLSLDKTKDVEVMRSFIGDHKTLLSWKMDGLTVVLTYHGGTLVKAVTRGNGIIGEVVTNNAKVFENIPLKIPYQGELILRGEAIIRYSDFEKINEEIEDVDAKYKNPRNLCSGSVRQLNNEITAKRHVHFMAFSLVSAPGQDFGNSRIRQMEWLKEQGFEVVEYKVVTRDSLDEAMKYFSEKIETNDFPSDGLVALYDDIAYGESLGTTAKFPRNAFAFKWADEQKETTLLEIEWSPSRTGLINPVAVFEPVELEGTSVSRASVHNIS
;
A
#
# COMPACT_ATOMS: atom_id res chain seq x y z
N GLU A 1 -18.18 -14.51 2.88
CA GLU A 1 -19.01 -13.34 3.25
C GLU A 1 -18.34 -12.01 2.91
N LYS A 2 -17.07 -11.83 3.27
CA LYS A 2 -16.32 -10.58 3.00
C LYS A 2 -16.14 -10.29 1.51
N GLU A 3 -15.86 -11.32 0.70
CA GLU A 3 -15.79 -11.17 -0.76
C GLU A 3 -17.14 -10.77 -1.35
N ARG A 4 -18.22 -11.32 -0.81
CA ARG A 4 -19.58 -10.91 -1.21
C ARG A 4 -19.87 -9.47 -0.85
N MET A 5 -19.41 -9.00 0.33
CA MET A 5 -19.55 -7.60 0.72
C MET A 5 -18.82 -6.66 -0.24
N LYS A 6 -17.60 -6.99 -0.64
CA LYS A 6 -16.84 -6.21 -1.63
C LYS A 6 -17.55 -6.15 -2.97
N GLU A 7 -18.06 -7.28 -3.43
CA GLU A 7 -18.83 -7.36 -4.67
C GLU A 7 -20.10 -6.50 -4.62
N LEU A 8 -20.83 -6.56 -3.51
CA LEU A 8 -22.03 -5.75 -3.32
C LEU A 8 -21.73 -4.25 -3.27
N VAL A 9 -20.69 -3.84 -2.54
CA VAL A 9 -20.26 -2.44 -2.49
C VAL A 9 -19.92 -1.95 -3.89
N ARG A 10 -19.16 -2.71 -4.66
CA ARG A 10 -18.79 -2.37 -6.03
C ARG A 10 -20.04 -2.24 -6.94
N LYS A 11 -20.91 -3.22 -6.95
CA LYS A 11 -22.12 -3.23 -7.79
C LYS A 11 -23.06 -2.07 -7.45
N LEU A 12 -23.29 -1.83 -6.17
CA LEU A 12 -24.18 -0.75 -5.73
C LEU A 12 -23.61 0.63 -6.07
N ASN A 13 -22.32 0.83 -5.91
CA ASN A 13 -21.65 2.09 -6.25
C ASN A 13 -21.63 2.33 -7.77
N GLU A 14 -21.39 1.29 -8.58
CA GLU A 14 -21.47 1.36 -10.04
C GLU A 14 -22.88 1.74 -10.51
N ALA A 15 -23.91 1.12 -9.93
CA ALA A 15 -25.30 1.40 -10.25
C ALA A 15 -25.70 2.84 -9.89
N ALA A 16 -25.30 3.31 -8.71
CA ALA A 16 -25.56 4.68 -8.27
C ALA A 16 -24.85 5.69 -9.16
N LYS A 17 -23.60 5.44 -9.52
CA LYS A 17 -22.83 6.30 -10.43
C LYS A 17 -23.47 6.38 -11.80
N ALA A 18 -23.86 5.26 -12.37
CA ALA A 18 -24.54 5.21 -13.67
C ALA A 18 -25.85 5.99 -13.67
N TYR A 19 -26.64 5.86 -12.62
CA TYR A 19 -27.92 6.56 -12.48
C TYR A 19 -27.76 8.08 -12.32
N TYR A 20 -26.89 8.52 -11.40
CA TYR A 20 -26.78 9.93 -11.04
C TYR A 20 -25.83 10.75 -11.93
N GLN A 21 -24.80 10.15 -12.49
CA GLN A 21 -23.79 10.86 -13.28
C GLN A 21 -23.87 10.59 -14.78
N GLU A 22 -24.32 9.40 -15.17
CA GLU A 22 -24.36 8.97 -16.57
C GLU A 22 -25.79 8.90 -17.13
N ASP A 23 -26.79 9.19 -16.31
CA ASP A 23 -28.23 9.10 -16.62
C ASP A 23 -28.61 7.75 -17.28
N ARG A 24 -28.08 6.67 -16.72
CA ARG A 24 -28.20 5.31 -17.24
C ARG A 24 -28.57 4.33 -16.13
N GLU A 25 -29.61 3.54 -16.34
CA GLU A 25 -29.97 2.43 -15.45
C GLU A 25 -29.23 1.15 -15.85
N ILE A 26 -28.43 0.58 -14.94
CA ILE A 26 -27.78 -0.72 -15.12
C ILE A 26 -28.44 -1.84 -14.28
N MET A 27 -29.32 -1.47 -13.35
CA MET A 27 -30.18 -2.39 -12.60
C MET A 27 -31.49 -1.68 -12.21
N SER A 28 -32.54 -2.46 -11.94
CA SER A 28 -33.79 -1.91 -11.46
C SER A 28 -33.71 -1.42 -10.01
N ASN A 29 -34.64 -0.54 -9.61
CA ASN A 29 -34.71 -0.11 -8.22
C ASN A 29 -34.95 -1.27 -7.25
N LEU A 30 -35.70 -2.27 -7.65
CA LEU A 30 -35.94 -3.46 -6.84
C LEU A 30 -34.67 -4.28 -6.66
N GLU A 31 -33.90 -4.47 -7.72
CA GLU A 31 -32.60 -5.15 -7.64
C GLU A 31 -31.63 -4.37 -6.75
N TYR A 32 -31.56 -3.06 -6.88
CA TYR A 32 -30.72 -2.21 -6.02
C TYR A 32 -31.09 -2.36 -4.55
N ASP A 33 -32.38 -2.24 -4.21
CA ASP A 33 -32.86 -2.35 -2.84
C ASP A 33 -32.58 -3.74 -2.25
N THR A 34 -32.75 -4.81 -3.05
CA THR A 34 -32.47 -6.18 -2.62
C THR A 34 -30.98 -6.38 -2.30
N LEU A 35 -30.09 -5.88 -3.15
CA LEU A 35 -28.66 -5.97 -2.94
C LEU A 35 -28.19 -5.08 -1.77
N TYR A 36 -28.82 -3.94 -1.60
CA TYR A 36 -28.56 -3.03 -0.48
C TYR A 36 -28.92 -3.67 0.86
N GLU A 37 -30.08 -4.31 0.95
CA GLU A 37 -30.51 -5.05 2.14
C GLU A 37 -29.61 -6.24 2.44
N GLU A 38 -29.15 -6.98 1.42
CA GLU A 38 -28.17 -8.05 1.57
C GLU A 38 -26.85 -7.52 2.16
N LEU A 39 -26.37 -6.39 1.68
CA LEU A 39 -25.17 -5.76 2.20
C LEU A 39 -25.33 -5.33 3.67
N GLN A 40 -26.44 -4.71 4.03
CA GLN A 40 -26.74 -4.34 5.42
C GLN A 40 -26.74 -5.56 6.34
N ALA A 41 -27.37 -6.66 5.91
CA ALA A 41 -27.41 -7.91 6.68
C ALA A 41 -26.00 -8.50 6.89
N LEU A 42 -25.16 -8.48 5.86
CA LEU A 42 -23.77 -8.96 5.97
C LEU A 42 -22.92 -8.04 6.86
N GLU A 43 -23.10 -6.74 6.79
CA GLU A 43 -22.42 -5.77 7.66
C GLU A 43 -22.78 -6.01 9.13
N GLU A 44 -24.04 -6.25 9.42
CA GLU A 44 -24.51 -6.58 10.78
C GLU A 44 -23.95 -7.93 11.26
N LYS A 45 -24.00 -8.95 10.42
CA LYS A 45 -23.51 -10.30 10.73
C LYS A 45 -22.01 -10.35 10.96
N THR A 46 -21.22 -9.67 10.14
CA THR A 46 -19.75 -9.70 10.20
C THR A 46 -19.18 -8.66 11.15
N GLY A 47 -19.91 -7.62 11.50
CA GLY A 47 -19.44 -6.46 12.27
C GLY A 47 -18.47 -5.57 11.48
N VAL A 48 -18.33 -5.79 10.16
CA VAL A 48 -17.43 -5.04 9.26
C VAL A 48 -18.25 -4.14 8.36
N THR A 49 -17.86 -2.86 8.25
CA THR A 49 -18.40 -1.92 7.28
C THR A 49 -17.23 -1.31 6.49
N LEU A 50 -17.20 -1.55 5.19
CA LEU A 50 -16.18 -0.97 4.31
C LEU A 50 -16.42 0.53 4.10
N ALA A 51 -15.34 1.29 3.98
CA ALA A 51 -15.40 2.75 3.84
C ALA A 51 -16.20 3.20 2.61
N GLY A 52 -16.09 2.47 1.50
CA GLY A 52 -16.85 2.75 0.28
C GLY A 52 -18.28 2.25 0.27
N SER A 53 -18.78 1.65 1.36
CA SER A 53 -20.13 1.11 1.42
C SER A 53 -21.19 2.21 1.29
N PRO A 54 -22.22 2.03 0.41
CA PRO A 54 -23.31 2.98 0.30
C PRO A 54 -24.18 3.06 1.56
N THR A 55 -24.02 2.13 2.52
CA THR A 55 -24.72 2.13 3.80
C THR A 55 -24.15 3.14 4.78
N THR A 56 -22.99 3.73 4.48
CA THR A 56 -22.34 4.76 5.28
C THR A 56 -22.19 6.06 4.47
N LYS A 57 -22.19 7.19 5.15
CA LYS A 57 -21.88 8.48 4.56
C LYS A 57 -20.55 8.95 5.13
N VAL A 58 -19.56 9.11 4.26
CA VAL A 58 -18.29 9.75 4.60
C VAL A 58 -18.35 11.18 4.11
N GLY A 59 -18.13 12.14 5.02
CA GLY A 59 -18.09 13.55 4.68
C GLY A 59 -16.82 13.90 3.89
N TYR A 60 -16.96 14.83 2.94
CA TYR A 60 -15.80 15.44 2.28
C TYR A 60 -15.45 16.74 3.00
N GLU A 61 -14.20 16.87 3.38
CA GLU A 61 -13.67 18.02 4.09
C GLU A 61 -12.42 18.54 3.39
N ALA A 62 -12.30 19.86 3.32
CA ALA A 62 -11.07 20.53 2.91
C ALA A 62 -10.39 21.10 4.16
N MET A 63 -9.09 20.90 4.26
CA MET A 63 -8.26 21.37 5.37
C MET A 63 -7.25 22.41 4.87
N ASP A 64 -6.81 23.30 5.74
CA ASP A 64 -5.77 24.27 5.41
C ASP A 64 -4.40 23.62 5.40
N GLU A 65 -4.17 22.65 6.29
CA GLU A 65 -2.94 21.88 6.39
C GLU A 65 -3.23 20.49 6.99
N LEU A 66 -2.30 19.56 6.81
CA LEU A 66 -2.34 18.26 7.47
C LEU A 66 -1.62 18.37 8.82
N PRO A 67 -2.29 18.08 9.96
CA PRO A 67 -1.62 18.05 11.25
C PRO A 67 -0.46 17.06 11.27
N LYS A 68 0.57 17.35 12.04
CA LYS A 68 1.70 16.46 12.25
C LYS A 68 1.60 15.77 13.60
N GLU A 69 2.02 14.50 13.65
CA GLU A 69 2.05 13.72 14.87
C GLU A 69 3.33 12.91 14.97
N ALA A 70 3.91 12.87 16.16
CA ALA A 70 5.06 12.01 16.44
C ALA A 70 4.62 10.57 16.64
N HIS A 71 5.39 9.61 16.10
CA HIS A 71 5.19 8.18 16.36
C HIS A 71 5.66 7.83 17.78
N GLU A 72 4.98 6.89 18.43
CA GLU A 72 5.35 6.42 19.77
C GLU A 72 6.76 5.80 19.77
N SER A 73 7.11 5.12 18.68
CA SER A 73 8.45 4.59 18.45
C SER A 73 8.87 4.83 17.01
N PRO A 74 10.16 5.05 16.73
CA PRO A 74 10.64 5.27 15.36
C PRO A 74 10.27 4.12 14.43
N MET A 75 9.83 4.45 13.22
CA MET A 75 9.56 3.49 12.15
C MET A 75 10.83 3.31 11.33
N LEU A 76 11.55 2.23 11.60
CA LEU A 76 12.82 1.94 10.95
C LEU A 76 12.65 1.47 9.52
N SER A 77 13.65 1.73 8.68
CA SER A 77 13.75 1.14 7.36
C SER A 77 14.19 -0.32 7.46
N LEU A 78 13.98 -1.10 6.40
CA LEU A 78 14.45 -2.49 6.32
C LEU A 78 15.84 -2.55 5.69
N ASP A 79 16.70 -3.42 6.23
CA ASP A 79 17.92 -3.84 5.54
C ASP A 79 17.54 -4.67 4.32
N LYS A 80 18.34 -4.65 3.27
CA LYS A 80 17.98 -5.19 1.96
C LYS A 80 19.14 -5.85 1.25
N THR A 81 18.82 -6.79 0.38
CA THR A 81 19.75 -7.49 -0.50
C THR A 81 19.13 -7.78 -1.86
N LYS A 82 19.98 -8.00 -2.87
CA LYS A 82 19.60 -8.55 -4.17
C LYS A 82 20.02 -10.00 -4.33
N ASP A 83 20.64 -10.57 -3.31
CA ASP A 83 21.17 -11.93 -3.30
C ASP A 83 20.25 -12.89 -2.53
N VAL A 84 19.70 -13.87 -3.23
CA VAL A 84 18.82 -14.89 -2.65
C VAL A 84 19.54 -15.70 -1.55
N GLU A 85 20.84 -15.90 -1.67
CA GLU A 85 21.62 -16.65 -0.65
C GLU A 85 21.70 -15.89 0.68
N VAL A 86 21.73 -14.56 0.64
CA VAL A 86 21.64 -13.73 1.85
C VAL A 86 20.26 -13.92 2.51
N MET A 87 19.19 -13.94 1.72
CA MET A 87 17.84 -14.23 2.22
C MET A 87 17.75 -15.63 2.82
N ARG A 88 18.33 -16.62 2.15
CA ARG A 88 18.36 -18.01 2.64
C ARG A 88 19.04 -18.11 4.00
N SER A 89 20.17 -17.43 4.17
CA SER A 89 20.90 -17.37 5.44
C SER A 89 20.11 -16.67 6.53
N PHE A 90 19.41 -15.58 6.19
CA PHE A 90 18.52 -14.88 7.12
C PHE A 90 17.39 -15.79 7.61
N ILE A 91 16.72 -16.47 6.70
CA ILE A 91 15.57 -17.35 7.00
C ILE A 91 16.03 -18.56 7.83
N GLY A 92 17.10 -19.24 7.39
CA GLY A 92 17.59 -20.45 8.06
C GLY A 92 16.46 -21.48 8.27
N ASP A 93 16.38 -22.03 9.45
CA ASP A 93 15.35 -22.99 9.86
C ASP A 93 14.10 -22.32 10.45
N HIS A 94 14.09 -20.98 10.52
CA HIS A 94 12.99 -20.25 11.11
C HIS A 94 11.80 -20.15 10.15
N LYS A 95 10.63 -20.47 10.67
CA LYS A 95 9.38 -20.22 9.96
C LYS A 95 9.23 -18.73 9.69
N THR A 96 9.10 -18.37 8.43
CA THR A 96 9.21 -16.98 7.96
C THR A 96 8.05 -16.66 7.02
N LEU A 97 7.49 -15.45 7.15
CA LEU A 97 6.57 -14.90 6.17
C LEU A 97 7.38 -14.21 5.09
N LEU A 98 7.19 -14.65 3.85
CA LEU A 98 7.73 -13.98 2.67
C LEU A 98 6.57 -13.30 1.94
N SER A 99 6.56 -11.98 1.92
CA SER A 99 5.46 -11.19 1.37
C SER A 99 5.93 -10.18 0.33
N TRP A 100 4.99 -9.67 -0.46
CA TRP A 100 5.27 -8.54 -1.33
C TRP A 100 5.73 -7.34 -0.52
N LYS A 101 6.78 -6.66 -0.99
CA LYS A 101 7.14 -5.32 -0.54
C LYS A 101 6.39 -4.32 -1.41
N MET A 102 5.23 -3.89 -0.94
CA MET A 102 4.38 -2.96 -1.67
C MET A 102 5.04 -1.59 -1.76
N ASP A 103 4.88 -0.93 -2.88
CA ASP A 103 5.50 0.36 -3.18
C ASP A 103 4.45 1.48 -3.27
N GLY A 104 4.31 2.20 -2.19
CA GLY A 104 3.36 3.29 -2.05
C GLY A 104 3.74 4.19 -0.88
N LEU A 105 2.84 4.34 0.06
CA LEU A 105 3.03 5.15 1.26
C LEU A 105 2.59 4.37 2.50
N THR A 106 3.49 4.21 3.47
CA THR A 106 3.15 3.53 4.73
C THR A 106 2.25 4.40 5.59
N VAL A 107 1.15 3.82 6.06
CA VAL A 107 0.16 4.46 6.93
C VAL A 107 -0.08 3.60 8.17
N VAL A 108 -0.15 4.26 9.32
CA VAL A 108 -0.51 3.64 10.60
C VAL A 108 -1.96 3.95 10.90
N LEU A 109 -2.77 2.92 11.08
CA LEU A 109 -4.19 3.04 11.42
C LEU A 109 -4.40 2.72 12.91
N THR A 110 -5.22 3.53 13.57
CA THR A 110 -5.66 3.29 14.93
C THR A 110 -7.19 3.17 14.96
N TYR A 111 -7.66 2.07 15.53
CA TYR A 111 -9.08 1.81 15.81
C TYR A 111 -9.32 1.82 17.31
N HIS A 112 -10.47 2.32 17.72
CA HIS A 112 -10.91 2.29 19.11
C HIS A 112 -12.41 2.06 19.17
N GLY A 113 -12.85 1.12 19.99
CA GLY A 113 -14.28 0.78 20.09
C GLY A 113 -14.86 0.30 18.76
N GLY A 114 -14.06 -0.37 17.92
CA GLY A 114 -14.47 -0.88 16.60
C GLY A 114 -14.54 0.17 15.50
N THR A 115 -14.08 1.40 15.73
CA THR A 115 -14.16 2.50 14.76
C THR A 115 -12.77 3.06 14.44
N LEU A 116 -12.52 3.38 13.16
CA LEU A 116 -11.30 4.07 12.75
C LEU A 116 -11.28 5.47 13.37
N VAL A 117 -10.28 5.76 14.21
CA VAL A 117 -10.13 7.05 14.89
C VAL A 117 -8.94 7.86 14.40
N LYS A 118 -7.91 7.22 13.83
CA LYS A 118 -6.72 7.95 13.40
C LYS A 118 -5.98 7.19 12.29
N ALA A 119 -5.45 7.95 11.32
CA ALA A 119 -4.51 7.47 10.32
C ALA A 119 -3.35 8.47 10.23
N VAL A 120 -2.12 7.97 10.29
CA VAL A 120 -0.90 8.79 10.26
C VAL A 120 0.09 8.20 9.26
N THR A 121 0.65 9.02 8.39
CA THR A 121 1.70 8.58 7.46
C THR A 121 2.99 8.30 8.22
N ARG A 122 3.87 7.48 7.63
CA ARG A 122 5.20 7.25 8.18
C ARG A 122 6.01 8.55 8.30
N GLY A 123 5.90 9.44 7.30
CA GLY A 123 6.71 10.64 7.23
C GLY A 123 8.22 10.31 7.19
N ASN A 124 8.99 10.97 8.04
CA ASN A 124 10.42 10.67 8.19
C ASN A 124 10.74 9.50 9.14
N GLY A 125 9.71 8.78 9.61
CA GLY A 125 9.83 7.69 10.57
C GLY A 125 9.72 8.13 12.04
N ILE A 126 9.81 9.41 12.32
CA ILE A 126 9.68 10.02 13.66
C ILE A 126 8.39 10.81 13.76
N ILE A 127 8.12 11.66 12.77
CA ILE A 127 6.92 12.49 12.67
C ILE A 127 6.23 12.20 11.33
N GLY A 128 4.93 11.92 11.36
CA GLY A 128 4.07 11.76 10.20
C GLY A 128 2.98 12.82 10.13
N GLU A 129 2.23 12.78 9.04
CA GLU A 129 1.07 13.64 8.82
C GLU A 129 -0.21 12.88 9.14
N VAL A 130 -1.14 13.53 9.82
CA VAL A 130 -2.45 12.96 10.14
C VAL A 130 -3.34 13.06 8.90
N VAL A 131 -3.76 11.90 8.38
CA VAL A 131 -4.54 11.77 7.15
C VAL A 131 -5.85 11.01 7.36
N THR A 132 -6.42 11.11 8.55
CA THR A 132 -7.60 10.34 8.95
C THR A 132 -8.77 10.52 7.99
N ASN A 133 -9.10 11.73 7.60
CA ASN A 133 -10.20 12.00 6.68
C ASN A 133 -9.94 11.42 5.29
N ASN A 134 -8.69 11.43 4.86
CA ASN A 134 -8.29 10.82 3.57
C ASN A 134 -8.38 9.30 3.63
N ALA A 135 -7.95 8.70 4.74
CA ALA A 135 -8.04 7.25 4.93
C ALA A 135 -9.48 6.74 4.90
N LYS A 136 -10.43 7.52 5.38
CA LYS A 136 -11.86 7.17 5.37
C LYS A 136 -12.47 7.04 3.97
N VAL A 137 -11.79 7.50 2.95
CA VAL A 137 -12.23 7.41 1.55
C VAL A 137 -11.36 6.48 0.71
N PHE A 138 -10.48 5.69 1.33
CA PHE A 138 -9.78 4.60 0.66
C PHE A 138 -10.78 3.50 0.29
N GLU A 139 -10.50 2.77 -0.79
CA GLU A 139 -11.42 1.77 -1.34
C GLU A 139 -11.72 0.60 -0.38
N ASN A 140 -10.76 0.20 0.45
CA ASN A 140 -10.82 -1.07 1.18
C ASN A 140 -10.55 -0.98 2.68
N ILE A 141 -10.44 0.20 3.24
CA ILE A 141 -10.32 0.34 4.70
C ILE A 141 -11.70 0.14 5.34
N PRO A 142 -11.85 -0.77 6.33
CA PRO A 142 -13.08 -0.84 7.10
C PRO A 142 -13.20 0.35 8.05
N LEU A 143 -14.33 1.05 8.04
CA LEU A 143 -14.62 2.11 9.03
C LEU A 143 -15.00 1.52 10.38
N LYS A 144 -15.62 0.34 10.37
CA LYS A 144 -16.01 -0.42 11.56
C LYS A 144 -15.49 -1.84 11.47
N ILE A 145 -15.01 -2.34 12.60
CA ILE A 145 -14.48 -3.69 12.76
C ILE A 145 -15.11 -4.39 13.98
N PRO A 146 -15.11 -5.73 14.05
CA PRO A 146 -15.64 -6.46 15.20
C PRO A 146 -14.91 -6.21 16.52
N TYR A 147 -13.59 -6.09 16.48
CA TYR A 147 -12.78 -5.88 17.68
C TYR A 147 -13.04 -4.53 18.30
N GLN A 148 -13.38 -4.48 19.59
CA GLN A 148 -13.79 -3.27 20.29
C GLN A 148 -12.68 -2.60 21.10
N GLY A 149 -11.53 -3.26 21.27
CA GLY A 149 -10.35 -2.69 21.92
C GLY A 149 -9.60 -1.69 21.04
N GLU A 150 -8.47 -1.25 21.51
CA GLU A 150 -7.56 -0.43 20.69
C GLU A 150 -6.76 -1.32 19.75
N LEU A 151 -6.86 -1.08 18.46
CA LEU A 151 -6.07 -1.75 17.43
C LEU A 151 -5.17 -0.73 16.73
N ILE A 152 -3.88 -1.02 16.69
CA ILE A 152 -2.92 -0.26 15.90
C ILE A 152 -2.28 -1.22 14.91
N LEU A 153 -2.33 -0.86 13.62
CA LEU A 153 -1.73 -1.64 12.55
C LEU A 153 -1.05 -0.74 11.53
N ARG A 154 -0.14 -1.33 10.78
CA ARG A 154 0.56 -0.69 9.67
C ARG A 154 0.21 -1.36 8.36
N GLY A 155 0.15 -0.59 7.32
CA GLY A 155 -0.03 -1.08 5.98
C GLY A 155 0.49 -0.10 4.95
N GLU A 156 0.50 -0.55 3.71
CA GLU A 156 0.91 0.28 2.60
C GLU A 156 -0.30 0.76 1.81
N ALA A 157 -0.43 2.07 1.70
CA ALA A 157 -1.38 2.68 0.76
C ALA A 157 -0.77 2.57 -0.64
N ILE A 158 -1.53 2.07 -1.58
CA ILE A 158 -1.10 1.85 -2.97
C ILE A 158 -2.16 2.31 -3.95
N ILE A 159 -1.73 2.59 -5.17
CA ILE A 159 -2.60 2.76 -6.34
C ILE A 159 -2.18 1.73 -7.37
N ARG A 160 -3.15 1.01 -7.93
CA ARG A 160 -2.91 -0.01 -8.95
C ARG A 160 -2.39 0.62 -10.24
N TYR A 161 -1.60 -0.13 -11.01
CA TYR A 161 -1.12 0.33 -12.33
C TYR A 161 -2.27 0.70 -13.26
N SER A 162 -3.34 -0.09 -13.30
CA SER A 162 -4.53 0.17 -14.12
C SER A 162 -5.22 1.48 -13.74
N ASP A 163 -5.36 1.76 -12.45
CA ASP A 163 -5.93 3.01 -11.96
C ASP A 163 -5.00 4.21 -12.23
N PHE A 164 -3.71 4.01 -12.05
CA PHE A 164 -2.70 5.04 -12.33
C PHE A 164 -2.76 5.51 -13.79
N GLU A 165 -2.83 4.58 -14.74
CA GLU A 165 -2.91 4.91 -16.16
C GLU A 165 -4.15 5.75 -16.48
N LYS A 166 -5.32 5.35 -15.97
CA LYS A 166 -6.58 6.08 -16.17
C LYS A 166 -6.55 7.47 -15.55
N ILE A 167 -6.08 7.59 -14.32
CA ILE A 167 -6.02 8.86 -13.59
C ILE A 167 -5.06 9.83 -14.31
N ASN A 168 -3.90 9.32 -14.74
CA ASN A 168 -2.92 10.15 -15.43
C ASN A 168 -3.39 10.63 -16.80
N GLU A 169 -4.17 9.82 -17.54
CA GLU A 169 -4.78 10.23 -18.81
C GLU A 169 -5.73 11.42 -18.63
N GLU A 170 -6.46 11.47 -17.53
CA GLU A 170 -7.42 12.53 -17.23
C GLU A 170 -6.75 13.86 -16.84
N ILE A 171 -5.47 13.87 -16.51
CA ILE A 171 -4.71 15.08 -16.20
C ILE A 171 -4.29 15.75 -17.51
N GLU A 172 -4.86 16.92 -17.81
CA GLU A 172 -4.65 17.62 -19.06
C GLU A 172 -3.25 18.23 -19.17
N ASP A 173 -2.71 18.79 -18.07
CA ASP A 173 -1.38 19.36 -18.02
C ASP A 173 -0.33 18.25 -17.93
N VAL A 174 0.48 18.11 -18.99
CA VAL A 174 1.56 17.11 -19.05
C VAL A 174 2.57 17.27 -17.90
N ASP A 175 2.85 18.50 -17.48
CA ASP A 175 3.79 18.76 -16.40
C ASP A 175 3.21 18.42 -15.01
N ALA A 176 1.88 18.35 -14.89
CA ALA A 176 1.17 17.95 -13.68
C ALA A 176 0.97 16.44 -13.55
N LYS A 177 1.28 15.65 -14.59
CA LYS A 177 1.17 14.20 -14.56
C LYS A 177 2.18 13.58 -13.60
N TYR A 178 1.75 12.55 -12.91
CA TYR A 178 2.62 11.80 -12.01
C TYR A 178 3.51 10.83 -12.78
N LYS A 179 4.73 10.61 -12.30
CA LYS A 179 5.72 9.75 -12.97
C LYS A 179 5.46 8.27 -12.76
N ASN A 180 4.91 7.89 -11.62
CA ASN A 180 4.67 6.50 -11.26
C ASN A 180 3.53 6.37 -10.24
N PRO A 181 2.99 5.15 -10.02
CA PRO A 181 1.92 4.92 -9.06
C PRO A 181 2.28 5.31 -7.62
N ARG A 182 3.52 5.14 -7.20
CA ARG A 182 3.99 5.54 -5.87
C ARG A 182 3.83 7.04 -5.62
N ASN A 183 4.26 7.86 -6.58
CA ASN A 183 4.14 9.32 -6.47
C ASN A 183 2.69 9.77 -6.50
N LEU A 184 1.87 9.16 -7.35
CA LEU A 184 0.43 9.42 -7.38
C LEU A 184 -0.21 9.05 -6.03
N CYS A 185 0.14 7.90 -5.47
CA CYS A 185 -0.38 7.46 -4.17
C CYS A 185 -0.01 8.45 -3.06
N SER A 186 1.25 8.82 -2.96
CA SER A 186 1.71 9.78 -1.94
C SER A 186 0.98 11.12 -2.06
N GLY A 187 0.85 11.66 -3.26
CA GLY A 187 0.10 12.89 -3.51
C GLY A 187 -1.40 12.76 -3.23
N SER A 188 -1.97 11.59 -3.47
CA SER A 188 -3.41 11.33 -3.27
C SER A 188 -3.76 11.15 -1.80
N VAL A 189 -2.92 10.49 -1.02
CA VAL A 189 -3.10 10.28 0.43
C VAL A 189 -2.94 11.61 1.19
N ARG A 190 -2.10 12.48 0.70
CA ARG A 190 -1.74 13.76 1.36
C ARG A 190 -2.53 14.96 0.84
N GLN A 191 -3.69 14.74 0.22
CA GLN A 191 -4.55 15.81 -0.24
C GLN A 191 -5.19 16.57 0.93
N LEU A 192 -5.32 17.89 0.78
CA LEU A 192 -6.02 18.73 1.75
C LEU A 192 -7.54 18.56 1.67
N ASN A 193 -8.04 18.20 0.49
CA ASN A 193 -9.45 17.88 0.25
C ASN A 193 -9.58 16.39 -0.07
N ASN A 194 -10.23 15.63 0.82
CA ASN A 194 -10.38 14.19 0.66
C ASN A 194 -11.34 13.78 -0.47
N GLU A 195 -12.09 14.70 -1.06
CA GLU A 195 -12.86 14.43 -2.28
C GLU A 195 -11.92 14.05 -3.44
N ILE A 196 -10.74 14.69 -3.51
CA ILE A 196 -9.71 14.33 -4.50
C ILE A 196 -9.18 12.94 -4.21
N THR A 197 -8.87 12.62 -2.96
CA THR A 197 -8.41 11.29 -2.53
C THR A 197 -9.43 10.22 -2.93
N ALA A 198 -10.72 10.46 -2.73
CA ALA A 198 -11.80 9.53 -3.05
C ALA A 198 -11.81 9.11 -4.54
N LYS A 199 -11.37 10.00 -5.44
CA LYS A 199 -11.31 9.74 -6.89
C LYS A 199 -10.05 9.00 -7.33
N ARG A 200 -9.12 8.76 -6.43
CA ARG A 200 -7.79 8.20 -6.74
C ARG A 200 -7.69 6.69 -6.52
N HIS A 201 -8.74 6.04 -6.03
CA HIS A 201 -8.80 4.58 -5.83
C HIS A 201 -7.64 4.03 -5.01
N VAL A 202 -7.32 4.69 -3.89
CA VAL A 202 -6.27 4.23 -2.99
C VAL A 202 -6.71 2.97 -2.25
N HIS A 203 -5.86 1.95 -2.25
CA HIS A 203 -6.05 0.71 -1.50
C HIS A 203 -5.04 0.63 -0.36
N PHE A 204 -5.43 0.00 0.73
CA PHE A 204 -4.58 -0.23 1.89
C PHE A 204 -4.33 -1.72 2.06
N MET A 205 -3.06 -2.12 2.10
CA MET A 205 -2.65 -3.51 2.28
C MET A 205 -1.95 -3.64 3.63
N ALA A 206 -2.61 -4.26 4.59
CA ALA A 206 -2.07 -4.45 5.93
C ALA A 206 -0.87 -5.40 5.90
N PHE A 207 0.21 -5.06 6.58
CA PHE A 207 1.40 -5.90 6.67
C PHE A 207 1.92 -6.11 8.09
N SER A 208 1.46 -5.36 9.08
CA SER A 208 1.93 -5.49 10.45
C SER A 208 0.86 -5.11 11.45
N LEU A 209 0.62 -5.98 12.43
CA LEU A 209 -0.15 -5.64 13.61
C LEU A 209 0.80 -5.10 14.68
N VAL A 210 0.56 -3.89 15.15
CA VAL A 210 1.41 -3.24 16.16
C VAL A 210 0.91 -3.53 17.57
N SER A 211 -0.39 -3.38 17.81
CA SER A 211 -0.99 -3.57 19.13
C SER A 211 -2.47 -3.95 19.04
N ALA A 212 -2.86 -4.95 19.78
CA ALA A 212 -4.26 -5.37 20.00
C ALA A 212 -4.37 -5.95 21.43
N PRO A 213 -4.40 -5.10 22.45
CA PRO A 213 -4.43 -5.57 23.85
C PRO A 213 -5.57 -6.55 24.12
N GLY A 214 -5.28 -7.61 24.88
CA GLY A 214 -6.26 -8.64 25.22
C GLY A 214 -6.41 -9.75 24.19
N GLN A 215 -5.74 -9.66 23.03
CA GLN A 215 -5.71 -10.73 22.04
C GLN A 215 -4.46 -11.58 22.18
N ASP A 216 -4.65 -12.91 22.12
CA ASP A 216 -3.55 -13.88 22.13
C ASP A 216 -3.38 -14.45 20.72
N PHE A 217 -2.22 -14.22 20.13
CA PHE A 217 -1.87 -14.73 18.80
C PHE A 217 -0.95 -15.96 18.85
N GLY A 218 -0.70 -16.50 20.04
CA GLY A 218 0.19 -17.66 20.19
C GLY A 218 1.61 -17.40 19.72
N ASN A 219 2.12 -16.19 19.90
CA ASN A 219 3.47 -15.79 19.47
C ASN A 219 3.72 -15.95 17.95
N SER A 220 2.68 -15.75 17.11
CA SER A 220 2.74 -15.98 15.67
C SER A 220 2.30 -14.76 14.87
N ARG A 221 3.17 -14.29 13.95
CA ARG A 221 2.84 -13.24 12.97
C ARG A 221 1.76 -13.72 12.00
N ILE A 222 1.79 -15.00 11.62
CA ILE A 222 0.78 -15.56 10.73
C ILE A 222 -0.60 -15.43 11.36
N ARG A 223 -0.73 -15.75 12.64
CA ARG A 223 -2.00 -15.59 13.36
C ARG A 223 -2.46 -14.14 13.44
N GLN A 224 -1.53 -13.21 13.59
CA GLN A 224 -1.84 -11.76 13.53
C GLN A 224 -2.42 -11.39 12.17
N MET A 225 -1.80 -11.86 11.07
CA MET A 225 -2.28 -11.56 9.70
C MET A 225 -3.66 -12.18 9.45
N GLU A 226 -3.88 -13.42 9.84
CA GLU A 226 -5.19 -14.08 9.71
C GLU A 226 -6.27 -13.37 10.54
N TRP A 227 -5.93 -12.92 11.74
CA TRP A 227 -6.85 -12.14 12.57
C TRP A 227 -7.19 -10.78 11.94
N LEU A 228 -6.23 -10.09 11.32
CA LEU A 228 -6.50 -8.84 10.61
C LEU A 228 -7.46 -9.06 9.44
N LYS A 229 -7.35 -10.18 8.73
CA LYS A 229 -8.33 -10.55 7.69
C LYS A 229 -9.74 -10.72 8.31
N GLU A 230 -9.85 -11.32 9.47
CA GLU A 230 -11.12 -11.47 10.17
C GLU A 230 -11.73 -10.12 10.57
N GLN A 231 -10.89 -9.11 10.84
CA GLN A 231 -11.35 -7.76 11.12
C GLN A 231 -11.79 -6.98 9.86
N GLY A 232 -11.59 -7.54 8.68
CA GLY A 232 -12.01 -6.93 7.41
C GLY A 232 -10.90 -6.29 6.59
N PHE A 233 -9.65 -6.38 7.03
CA PHE A 233 -8.51 -5.83 6.27
C PHE A 233 -8.09 -6.75 5.15
N GLU A 234 -7.69 -6.15 4.02
CA GLU A 234 -6.86 -6.84 3.05
C GLU A 234 -5.43 -6.88 3.56
N VAL A 235 -4.87 -8.07 3.60
CA VAL A 235 -3.50 -8.31 4.05
C VAL A 235 -2.64 -8.58 2.83
N VAL A 236 -1.41 -8.05 2.84
CA VAL A 236 -0.44 -8.32 1.80
C VAL A 236 -0.25 -9.83 1.61
N GLU A 237 -0.24 -10.28 0.37
CA GLU A 237 -0.03 -11.70 0.06
C GLU A 237 1.33 -12.17 0.58
N TYR A 238 1.35 -13.30 1.28
CA TYR A 238 2.56 -13.92 1.80
C TYR A 238 2.57 -15.43 1.62
N LYS A 239 3.77 -15.99 1.58
CA LYS A 239 4.04 -17.42 1.66
C LYS A 239 4.79 -17.72 2.94
N VAL A 240 4.47 -18.84 3.58
CA VAL A 240 5.22 -19.32 4.74
C VAL A 240 6.36 -20.17 4.24
N VAL A 241 7.59 -19.80 4.59
CA VAL A 241 8.79 -20.44 4.08
C VAL A 241 9.80 -20.77 5.18
N THR A 242 10.64 -21.75 4.89
CA THR A 242 11.94 -21.98 5.50
C THR A 242 12.98 -21.94 4.38
N ARG A 243 14.27 -22.12 4.72
CA ARG A 243 15.32 -22.14 3.69
C ARG A 243 15.05 -23.19 2.59
N ASP A 244 14.43 -24.33 2.94
CA ASP A 244 14.18 -25.43 2.01
C ASP A 244 13.07 -25.14 1.00
N SER A 245 12.12 -24.27 1.36
CA SER A 245 10.98 -23.89 0.50
C SER A 245 11.14 -22.51 -0.14
N LEU A 246 12.25 -21.82 0.13
CA LEU A 246 12.48 -20.45 -0.37
C LEU A 246 12.47 -20.38 -1.90
N ASP A 247 13.14 -21.29 -2.58
CA ASP A 247 13.27 -21.25 -4.04
C ASP A 247 11.92 -21.37 -4.76
N GLU A 248 11.05 -22.24 -4.26
CA GLU A 248 9.70 -22.40 -4.79
C GLU A 248 8.87 -21.11 -4.60
N ALA A 249 8.94 -20.50 -3.44
CA ALA A 249 8.27 -19.24 -3.16
C ALA A 249 8.82 -18.09 -3.99
N MET A 250 10.13 -17.99 -4.14
CA MET A 250 10.79 -17.00 -5.01
C MET A 250 10.34 -17.13 -6.46
N LYS A 251 10.23 -18.36 -6.96
CA LYS A 251 9.71 -18.63 -8.31
C LYS A 251 8.28 -18.15 -8.47
N TYR A 252 7.41 -18.45 -7.48
CA TYR A 252 6.03 -18.00 -7.48
C TYR A 252 5.92 -16.47 -7.61
N PHE A 253 6.64 -15.73 -6.78
CA PHE A 253 6.61 -14.28 -6.81
C PHE A 253 7.23 -13.69 -8.09
N SER A 254 8.32 -14.26 -8.58
CA SER A 254 8.99 -13.83 -9.82
C SER A 254 8.10 -13.97 -11.05
N GLU A 255 7.33 -15.05 -11.13
CA GLU A 255 6.36 -15.26 -12.22
C GLU A 255 5.17 -14.31 -12.10
N LYS A 256 4.71 -14.06 -10.89
CA LYS A 256 3.51 -13.26 -10.64
C LYS A 256 3.73 -11.76 -10.79
N ILE A 257 4.95 -11.27 -10.56
CA ILE A 257 5.23 -9.82 -10.61
C ILE A 257 4.98 -9.21 -11.99
N GLU A 258 5.17 -9.99 -13.07
CA GLU A 258 4.95 -9.52 -14.44
C GLU A 258 3.49 -9.19 -14.75
N THR A 259 2.56 -9.86 -14.07
CA THR A 259 1.11 -9.71 -14.27
C THR A 259 0.41 -9.02 -13.10
N ASN A 260 1.15 -8.72 -12.04
CA ASN A 260 0.59 -8.10 -10.84
C ASN A 260 0.23 -6.64 -11.09
N ASP A 261 -1.00 -6.25 -10.78
CA ASP A 261 -1.47 -4.88 -10.93
C ASP A 261 -1.06 -3.95 -9.77
N PHE A 262 -0.45 -4.49 -8.73
CA PHE A 262 0.04 -3.73 -7.59
C PHE A 262 1.52 -3.39 -7.74
N PRO A 263 1.93 -2.12 -7.46
CA PRO A 263 3.33 -1.77 -7.46
C PRO A 263 4.07 -2.44 -6.31
N SER A 264 5.17 -3.12 -6.63
CA SER A 264 6.05 -3.77 -5.67
C SER A 264 7.50 -3.65 -6.13
N ASP A 265 8.40 -3.36 -5.20
CA ASP A 265 9.83 -3.25 -5.48
C ASP A 265 10.64 -4.43 -4.93
N GLY A 266 9.98 -5.42 -4.38
CA GLY A 266 10.64 -6.61 -3.85
C GLY A 266 9.76 -7.45 -2.95
N LEU A 267 10.43 -8.16 -2.04
CA LEU A 267 9.81 -9.02 -1.03
C LEU A 267 10.33 -8.65 0.37
N VAL A 268 9.55 -9.00 1.38
CA VAL A 268 9.94 -8.86 2.78
C VAL A 268 9.90 -10.23 3.44
N ALA A 269 10.98 -10.62 4.09
CA ALA A 269 11.04 -11.78 4.97
C ALA A 269 10.92 -11.32 6.42
N LEU A 270 9.98 -11.91 7.16
CA LEU A 270 9.69 -11.58 8.54
C LEU A 270 9.53 -12.87 9.35
N TYR A 271 10.27 -13.03 10.43
CA TYR A 271 10.13 -14.21 11.29
C TYR A 271 8.72 -14.31 11.88
N ASP A 272 8.15 -15.50 11.85
CA ASP A 272 6.84 -15.79 12.44
C ASP A 272 6.87 -15.71 13.97
N ASP A 273 7.93 -16.23 14.59
CA ASP A 273 8.12 -16.20 16.04
C ASP A 273 8.39 -14.77 16.51
N ILE A 274 7.38 -14.16 17.13
CA ILE A 274 7.42 -12.75 17.56
C ILE A 274 8.49 -12.54 18.62
N ALA A 275 8.52 -13.37 19.65
CA ALA A 275 9.46 -13.24 20.75
C ALA A 275 10.92 -13.41 20.29
N TYR A 276 11.16 -14.37 19.41
CA TYR A 276 12.48 -14.55 18.79
C TYR A 276 12.90 -13.31 18.00
N GLY A 277 12.01 -12.82 17.13
CA GLY A 277 12.29 -11.62 16.33
C GLY A 277 12.62 -10.39 17.19
N GLU A 278 11.84 -10.16 18.25
CA GLU A 278 12.06 -9.06 19.18
C GLU A 278 13.39 -9.22 19.97
N SER A 279 13.77 -10.45 20.30
CA SER A 279 15.02 -10.75 21.01
C SER A 279 16.28 -10.35 20.24
N LEU A 280 16.20 -10.26 18.92
CA LEU A 280 17.31 -9.87 18.05
C LEU A 280 17.58 -8.36 18.08
N GLY A 281 16.61 -7.57 18.52
CA GLY A 281 16.72 -6.12 18.60
C GLY A 281 16.85 -5.43 17.25
N THR A 282 17.53 -4.29 17.25
CA THR A 282 17.72 -3.44 16.07
C THR A 282 19.18 -3.02 15.95
N THR A 283 19.59 -2.69 14.71
CA THR A 283 20.76 -1.86 14.47
C THR A 283 20.35 -0.37 14.64
N ALA A 284 21.26 0.57 14.42
CA ALA A 284 20.91 1.99 14.44
C ALA A 284 19.86 2.38 13.38
N LYS A 285 19.74 1.61 12.28
CA LYS A 285 18.89 1.90 11.13
C LYS A 285 17.82 0.85 10.85
N PHE A 286 18.05 -0.41 11.23
CA PHE A 286 17.24 -1.55 10.79
C PHE A 286 16.83 -2.46 11.93
N PRO A 287 15.58 -2.99 11.93
CA PRO A 287 15.25 -4.11 12.79
C PRO A 287 15.98 -5.38 12.30
N ARG A 288 16.21 -6.33 13.20
CA ARG A 288 16.85 -7.62 12.87
C ARG A 288 15.85 -8.76 12.65
N ASN A 289 14.57 -8.51 12.85
CA ASN A 289 13.51 -9.51 12.68
C ASN A 289 12.98 -9.60 11.26
N ALA A 290 13.37 -8.68 10.38
CA ALA A 290 12.89 -8.58 9.00
C ALA A 290 14.03 -8.20 8.06
N PHE A 291 13.90 -8.63 6.81
CA PHE A 291 14.87 -8.34 5.76
C PHE A 291 14.18 -8.20 4.41
N ALA A 292 14.57 -7.22 3.62
CA ALA A 292 13.99 -7.01 2.30
C ALA A 292 14.86 -7.61 1.20
N PHE A 293 14.20 -8.23 0.23
CA PHE A 293 14.80 -8.64 -1.04
C PHE A 293 14.33 -7.69 -2.13
N LYS A 294 15.26 -7.08 -2.84
CA LYS A 294 14.95 -6.25 -4.02
C LYS A 294 15.21 -7.03 -5.30
N TRP A 295 14.30 -6.87 -6.26
CA TRP A 295 14.53 -7.38 -7.60
C TRP A 295 15.79 -6.78 -8.21
N ALA A 296 16.42 -7.49 -9.14
CA ALA A 296 17.51 -6.94 -9.93
C ALA A 296 17.05 -5.66 -10.64
N ASP A 297 17.96 -4.68 -10.77
CA ASP A 297 17.65 -3.44 -11.46
C ASP A 297 17.23 -3.73 -12.90
N GLU A 298 16.13 -3.12 -13.31
CA GLU A 298 15.63 -3.22 -14.66
C GLU A 298 16.55 -2.47 -15.62
N GLN A 299 16.91 -3.08 -16.73
CA GLN A 299 17.68 -2.45 -17.79
C GLN A 299 16.86 -2.45 -19.07
N LYS A 300 16.76 -1.33 -19.73
CA LYS A 300 16.12 -1.20 -21.03
C LYS A 300 17.00 -0.42 -21.99
N GLU A 301 17.04 -0.87 -23.23
CA GLU A 301 17.69 -0.13 -24.30
C GLU A 301 16.81 1.04 -24.74
N THR A 302 17.45 2.15 -25.06
CA THR A 302 16.79 3.34 -25.59
C THR A 302 17.74 4.08 -26.53
N THR A 303 17.21 5.06 -27.26
CA THR A 303 17.99 5.87 -28.18
C THR A 303 18.43 7.16 -27.51
N LEU A 304 19.74 7.40 -27.48
CA LEU A 304 20.30 8.65 -27.00
C LEU A 304 19.95 9.77 -27.98
N LEU A 305 19.31 10.81 -27.51
CA LEU A 305 18.93 11.99 -28.31
C LEU A 305 19.99 13.08 -28.25
N GLU A 306 20.46 13.43 -27.06
CA GLU A 306 21.48 14.44 -26.83
C GLU A 306 22.15 14.29 -25.48
N ILE A 307 23.24 14.99 -25.26
CA ILE A 307 23.89 15.16 -23.96
C ILE A 307 23.81 16.63 -23.58
N GLU A 308 23.11 16.90 -22.47
CA GLU A 308 23.03 18.24 -21.90
C GLU A 308 24.16 18.46 -20.90
N TRP A 309 24.79 19.63 -20.98
CA TRP A 309 25.84 20.03 -20.06
C TRP A 309 25.29 21.14 -19.16
N SER A 310 25.11 20.88 -17.89
CA SER A 310 24.62 21.88 -16.95
C SER A 310 25.61 22.11 -15.80
N PRO A 311 25.84 23.38 -15.42
CA PRO A 311 26.67 23.67 -14.26
C PRO A 311 25.94 23.31 -12.97
N SER A 312 26.66 22.63 -12.07
CA SER A 312 26.19 22.41 -10.70
C SER A 312 26.35 23.69 -9.86
N ARG A 313 25.75 23.69 -8.66
CA ARG A 313 25.92 24.81 -7.71
C ARG A 313 27.40 25.07 -7.33
N THR A 314 28.26 24.07 -7.48
CA THR A 314 29.70 24.16 -7.20
C THR A 314 30.52 24.53 -8.42
N GLY A 315 29.90 24.81 -9.56
CA GLY A 315 30.58 25.18 -10.80
C GLY A 315 31.11 24.02 -11.63
N LEU A 316 30.88 22.78 -11.19
CA LEU A 316 31.21 21.59 -11.99
C LEU A 316 30.16 21.38 -13.09
N ILE A 317 30.63 21.06 -14.29
CA ILE A 317 29.75 20.76 -15.42
C ILE A 317 29.44 19.26 -15.41
N ASN A 318 28.18 18.95 -15.25
CA ASN A 318 27.71 17.56 -15.25
C ASN A 318 27.01 17.22 -16.54
N PRO A 319 27.44 16.15 -17.24
CA PRO A 319 26.73 15.67 -18.41
C PRO A 319 25.44 14.90 -17.99
N VAL A 320 24.36 15.18 -18.71
CA VAL A 320 23.07 14.50 -18.56
C VAL A 320 22.69 13.91 -19.92
N ALA A 321 22.53 12.60 -19.99
CA ALA A 321 22.03 11.93 -21.18
C ALA A 321 20.52 12.16 -21.29
N VAL A 322 20.05 12.67 -22.41
CA VAL A 322 18.65 12.78 -22.79
C VAL A 322 18.36 11.73 -23.84
N PHE A 323 17.38 10.88 -23.59
CA PHE A 323 17.05 9.74 -24.45
C PHE A 323 15.55 9.62 -24.65
N GLU A 324 15.15 8.79 -25.60
CA GLU A 324 13.74 8.47 -25.78
C GLU A 324 13.17 7.87 -24.49
N PRO A 325 11.97 8.32 -24.05
CA PRO A 325 11.38 7.84 -22.80
C PRO A 325 11.23 6.31 -22.78
N VAL A 326 11.67 5.71 -21.69
CA VAL A 326 11.49 4.27 -21.40
C VAL A 326 10.90 4.11 -20.01
N GLU A 327 10.12 3.05 -19.82
CA GLU A 327 9.61 2.70 -18.50
C GLU A 327 10.60 1.80 -17.77
N LEU A 328 11.07 2.26 -16.62
CA LEU A 328 11.90 1.51 -15.69
C LEU A 328 11.22 1.47 -14.32
N GLU A 329 10.97 0.27 -13.80
CA GLU A 329 10.35 0.07 -12.48
C GLU A 329 9.04 0.86 -12.29
N GLY A 330 8.20 0.89 -13.32
CA GLY A 330 6.94 1.64 -13.31
C GLY A 330 7.07 3.17 -13.47
N THR A 331 8.28 3.66 -13.71
CA THR A 331 8.56 5.09 -13.90
C THR A 331 9.02 5.36 -15.33
N SER A 332 8.45 6.40 -15.95
CA SER A 332 8.94 6.88 -17.24
C SER A 332 10.21 7.71 -17.04
N VAL A 333 11.31 7.26 -17.65
CA VAL A 333 12.63 7.88 -17.53
C VAL A 333 13.09 8.33 -18.89
N SER A 334 13.57 9.57 -19.01
CA SER A 334 14.10 10.15 -20.24
C SER A 334 15.45 10.85 -20.06
N ARG A 335 15.94 10.90 -18.83
CA ARG A 335 17.21 11.57 -18.48
C ARG A 335 17.99 10.75 -17.46
N ALA A 336 19.31 10.74 -17.61
CA ALA A 336 20.23 10.10 -16.66
C ALA A 336 21.53 10.88 -16.55
N SER A 337 22.03 11.05 -15.33
CA SER A 337 23.35 11.62 -15.10
C SER A 337 24.45 10.66 -15.59
N VAL A 338 25.41 11.17 -16.31
CA VAL A 338 26.56 10.42 -16.81
C VAL A 338 27.80 10.87 -16.04
N HIS A 339 28.33 9.98 -15.20
CA HIS A 339 29.46 10.31 -14.35
C HIS A 339 30.82 10.24 -15.07
N ASN A 340 30.91 9.53 -16.21
CA ASN A 340 32.10 9.39 -17.03
C ASN A 340 31.73 9.28 -18.52
N ILE A 341 32.54 9.91 -19.35
CA ILE A 341 32.35 9.91 -20.82
C ILE A 341 33.21 8.83 -21.52
N SER A 342 33.93 8.02 -20.78
CA SER A 342 34.78 6.95 -21.33
C SER A 342 33.98 5.68 -21.63
#